data_734171ff7ea5d66e897298b28a19942a
#
_entry.id   734171ff7ea5d66e897298b28a19942a
#
_cell.length_a   1.000
_cell.length_b   1.000
_cell.length_c   1.000
_cell.angle_alpha   90.00
_cell.angle_beta   90.00
_cell.angle_gamma   90.00
#
_symmetry.space_group_name_H-M   'P 1'
#
loop_
_entity.id
_entity.type
_entity.pdbx_description
1 polymer ?
#
loop_
_entity_poly.entity_id
_entity_poly.type
_entity_poly.pdbx_seq_one_letter_code
_entity_poly.pdbx_strand_id
1 'polypeptide(L)'
;MEVEDNYMNYKAIFLSINRLITGLIPMLLVACTHQQSNGPEHYVVRGKTYHVMKSAKNYKAKGVASWYGSHARHQKTASGARYNMYAMTAAHPTLPLSTRVRVKNLNNGRSIVVRITDRGPFLANRIIDLSFAAARKLGIKGTAPVEIEVV
;
A
#
# COMPACT_ATOMS: atom_id res chain seq x y z
N MET A 1 17.82 50.43 -19.72
CA MET A 1 18.76 50.87 -18.69
C MET A 1 17.99 51.11 -17.40
N GLU A 2 17.06 50.25 -17.06
CA GLU A 2 16.13 50.37 -15.90
C GLU A 2 15.91 49.08 -15.13
N VAL A 3 16.65 48.00 -15.47
CA VAL A 3 16.46 46.65 -14.87
C VAL A 3 17.60 46.30 -13.87
N GLU A 4 18.71 47.02 -13.88
CA GLU A 4 19.85 46.72 -12.99
C GLU A 4 19.77 47.39 -11.62
N ASP A 5 19.02 48.47 -11.47
CA ASP A 5 18.94 49.21 -10.19
C ASP A 5 18.01 48.51 -9.16
N ASN A 6 17.15 47.60 -9.60
CA ASN A 6 16.25 46.87 -8.70
C ASN A 6 16.90 45.65 -8.01
N TYR A 7 18.03 45.15 -8.54
CA TYR A 7 18.68 43.95 -7.96
C TYR A 7 19.60 44.25 -6.79
N MET A 8 20.07 45.48 -6.70
CA MET A 8 20.96 45.88 -5.60
C MET A 8 20.23 46.25 -4.32
N ASN A 9 18.94 46.62 -4.39
CA ASN A 9 18.17 47.00 -3.22
C ASN A 9 17.71 45.83 -2.35
N TYR A 10 17.56 44.63 -2.94
CA TYR A 10 17.18 43.44 -2.18
C TYR A 10 18.31 42.82 -1.37
N LYS A 11 19.57 43.02 -1.77
CA LYS A 11 20.75 42.56 -0.99
C LYS A 11 20.99 43.35 0.28
N ALA A 12 20.66 44.61 0.26
CA ALA A 12 20.85 45.48 1.44
C ALA A 12 19.81 45.23 2.53
N ILE A 13 18.58 44.87 2.15
CA ILE A 13 17.49 44.52 3.07
C ILE A 13 17.69 43.16 3.72
N PHE A 14 18.30 42.19 2.98
CA PHE A 14 18.54 40.83 3.50
C PHE A 14 19.68 40.76 4.53
N LEU A 15 20.61 41.71 4.53
CA LEU A 15 21.75 41.73 5.47
C LEU A 15 21.43 42.42 6.81
N SER A 16 20.33 43.20 6.89
CA SER A 16 19.95 43.90 8.11
C SER A 16 19.01 43.12 9.04
N ILE A 17 18.37 42.05 8.56
CA ILE A 17 17.42 41.24 9.35
C ILE A 17 18.10 40.09 10.09
N ASN A 18 19.38 39.81 9.80
CA ASN A 18 20.05 38.59 10.31
C ASN A 18 20.82 38.80 11.63
N ARG A 19 20.60 39.92 12.35
CA ARG A 19 21.36 40.25 13.60
C ARG A 19 20.53 40.28 14.89
N LEU A 20 19.26 39.92 14.89
CA LEU A 20 18.39 40.02 16.09
C LEU A 20 17.53 38.79 16.40
N ILE A 21 17.85 37.58 15.87
CA ILE A 21 17.17 36.35 16.29
C ILE A 21 18.20 35.31 16.70
N THR A 22 18.94 35.62 17.76
CA THR A 22 19.57 34.65 18.64
C THR A 22 18.61 34.37 19.79
N GLY A 23 17.87 33.31 19.75
CA GLY A 23 17.09 32.85 20.88
C GLY A 23 15.73 32.27 20.53
N LEU A 24 15.62 30.99 20.60
CA LEU A 24 14.48 30.08 20.44
C LEU A 24 14.26 29.58 19.01
N ILE A 25 15.01 28.57 18.64
CA ILE A 25 14.53 27.58 17.64
C ILE A 25 13.53 26.70 18.37
N PRO A 26 12.20 26.80 18.10
CA PRO A 26 11.31 25.76 18.55
C PRO A 26 11.70 24.50 17.75
N MET A 27 12.11 23.46 18.44
CA MET A 27 12.30 22.13 17.93
C MET A 27 10.93 21.66 17.42
N LEU A 28 10.65 21.97 16.17
CA LEU A 28 9.53 21.39 15.43
C LEU A 28 9.80 19.90 15.38
N LEU A 29 9.24 19.18 16.36
CA LEU A 29 8.99 17.75 16.24
C LEU A 29 8.14 17.56 14.99
N VAL A 30 8.79 17.25 13.88
CA VAL A 30 8.11 16.69 12.72
C VAL A 30 7.58 15.35 13.18
N ALA A 31 6.38 15.37 13.75
CA ALA A 31 5.60 14.18 13.92
C ALA A 31 5.41 13.60 12.50
N CYS A 32 6.11 12.53 12.18
CA CYS A 32 5.77 11.69 11.06
C CYS A 32 4.34 11.19 11.29
N THR A 33 3.37 11.98 10.87
CA THR A 33 2.00 11.52 10.73
C THR A 33 2.06 10.44 9.66
N HIS A 34 2.00 9.21 10.10
CA HIS A 34 1.73 8.07 9.24
C HIS A 34 0.40 8.37 8.55
N GLN A 35 0.48 8.89 7.33
CA GLN A 35 -0.69 9.13 6.50
C GLN A 35 -1.25 7.77 6.10
N GLN A 36 -2.11 7.25 6.97
CA GLN A 36 -2.93 6.09 6.67
C GLN A 36 -3.76 6.48 5.45
N SER A 37 -3.53 5.80 4.34
CA SER A 37 -4.37 5.94 3.14
C SER A 37 -5.76 5.42 3.50
N ASN A 38 -6.63 6.33 3.92
CA ASN A 38 -8.02 6.06 4.24
C ASN A 38 -8.78 5.85 2.92
N GLY A 39 -8.72 4.63 2.37
CA GLY A 39 -9.71 4.18 1.42
C GLY A 39 -11.09 4.13 2.10
N PRO A 40 -12.19 3.99 1.33
CA PRO A 40 -13.52 3.94 1.90
C PRO A 40 -13.63 2.85 2.96
N GLU A 41 -14.32 3.14 4.08
CA GLU A 41 -14.53 2.16 5.17
C GLU A 41 -15.30 0.91 4.71
N HIS A 42 -16.09 1.03 3.65
CA HIS A 42 -16.79 -0.09 3.02
C HIS A 42 -16.96 0.12 1.52
N TYR A 43 -17.22 -0.93 0.80
CA TYR A 43 -17.51 -0.92 -0.64
C TYR A 43 -18.47 -2.08 -0.99
N VAL A 44 -19.17 -1.97 -2.12
CA VAL A 44 -20.18 -2.96 -2.54
C VAL A 44 -19.73 -3.64 -3.84
N VAL A 45 -19.77 -4.97 -3.87
CA VAL A 45 -19.52 -5.75 -5.08
C VAL A 45 -20.64 -6.80 -5.22
N ARG A 46 -21.32 -6.79 -6.36
CA ARG A 46 -22.42 -7.72 -6.65
C ARG A 46 -23.47 -7.77 -5.53
N GLY A 47 -23.84 -6.61 -4.99
CA GLY A 47 -24.85 -6.49 -3.91
C GLY A 47 -24.34 -6.87 -2.51
N LYS A 48 -23.10 -7.34 -2.36
CA LYS A 48 -22.50 -7.66 -1.07
C LYS A 48 -21.62 -6.51 -0.59
N THR A 49 -21.86 -6.04 0.63
CA THR A 49 -21.03 -5.02 1.31
C THR A 49 -19.82 -5.67 1.97
N TYR A 50 -18.66 -5.08 1.75
CA TYR A 50 -17.39 -5.45 2.37
C TYR A 50 -16.90 -4.31 3.26
N HIS A 51 -16.69 -4.57 4.53
CA HIS A 51 -16.14 -3.60 5.48
C HIS A 51 -14.62 -3.74 5.55
N VAL A 52 -13.91 -2.64 5.30
CA VAL A 52 -12.46 -2.62 5.43
C VAL A 52 -12.09 -2.55 6.91
N MET A 53 -11.15 -3.37 7.32
CA MET A 53 -10.66 -3.38 8.69
C MET A 53 -9.94 -2.07 9.02
N LYS A 54 -10.22 -1.48 10.18
CA LYS A 54 -9.51 -0.27 10.67
C LYS A 54 -8.06 -0.55 11.03
N SER A 55 -7.75 -1.79 11.42
CA SER A 55 -6.39 -2.25 11.74
C SER A 55 -6.20 -3.67 11.28
N ALA A 56 -5.02 -3.98 10.79
CA ALA A 56 -4.62 -5.34 10.43
C ALA A 56 -3.85 -6.06 11.55
N LYS A 57 -3.68 -5.42 12.72
CA LYS A 57 -2.88 -5.96 13.83
C LYS A 57 -3.36 -7.36 14.23
N ASN A 58 -2.42 -8.29 14.33
CA ASN A 58 -2.66 -9.69 14.72
C ASN A 58 -3.58 -10.47 13.75
N TYR A 59 -3.82 -9.96 12.54
CA TYR A 59 -4.65 -10.68 11.58
C TYR A 59 -3.93 -11.94 11.10
N LYS A 60 -4.62 -13.06 11.23
CA LYS A 60 -4.19 -14.36 10.74
C LYS A 60 -5.40 -15.13 10.24
N ALA A 61 -5.28 -15.79 9.08
CA ALA A 61 -6.36 -16.58 8.51
C ALA A 61 -5.83 -17.74 7.67
N LYS A 62 -6.64 -18.80 7.55
CA LYS A 62 -6.42 -19.91 6.62
C LYS A 62 -7.53 -19.95 5.61
N GLY A 63 -7.21 -20.33 4.38
CA GLY A 63 -8.17 -20.44 3.29
C GLY A 63 -7.49 -20.77 1.98
N VAL A 64 -8.17 -20.52 0.87
CA VAL A 64 -7.65 -20.80 -0.46
C VAL A 64 -7.10 -19.53 -1.10
N ALA A 65 -5.88 -19.60 -1.62
CA ALA A 65 -5.31 -18.59 -2.51
C ALA A 65 -5.54 -18.95 -3.96
N SER A 66 -5.74 -17.95 -4.79
CA SER A 66 -5.59 -18.04 -6.24
C SER A 66 -4.67 -16.93 -6.75
N TRP A 67 -4.61 -16.69 -8.05
CA TRP A 67 -3.80 -15.62 -8.62
C TRP A 67 -4.49 -14.98 -9.84
N TYR A 68 -4.14 -13.74 -10.10
CA TYR A 68 -4.65 -13.00 -11.26
C TYR A 68 -4.06 -13.52 -12.56
N GLY A 69 -4.92 -13.80 -13.52
CA GLY A 69 -4.51 -14.13 -14.88
C GLY A 69 -3.95 -12.91 -15.65
N SER A 70 -3.44 -13.16 -16.84
CA SER A 70 -2.88 -12.11 -17.73
C SER A 70 -3.88 -11.02 -18.14
N HIS A 71 -5.18 -11.29 -18.06
CA HIS A 71 -6.26 -10.36 -18.37
C HIS A 71 -6.33 -9.15 -17.42
N ALA A 72 -5.73 -9.24 -16.23
CA ALA A 72 -5.66 -8.10 -15.29
C ALA A 72 -4.57 -7.08 -15.65
N ARG A 73 -3.78 -7.33 -16.67
CA ARG A 73 -2.64 -6.50 -17.08
C ARG A 73 -3.06 -5.08 -17.32
N HIS A 74 -3.18 -4.14 -17.31
CA HIS A 74 -3.55 -2.77 -17.63
C HIS A 74 -4.63 -2.18 -16.71
N GLN A 75 -5.16 -2.95 -15.77
CA GLN A 75 -6.16 -2.45 -14.85
C GLN A 75 -5.50 -1.67 -13.70
N LYS A 76 -6.20 -0.66 -13.20
CA LYS A 76 -5.86 0.00 -11.95
C LYS A 76 -6.32 -0.86 -10.79
N THR A 77 -5.45 -1.03 -9.81
CA THR A 77 -5.77 -1.67 -8.53
C THR A 77 -6.54 -0.72 -7.63
N ALA A 78 -7.15 -1.21 -6.57
CA ALA A 78 -7.84 -0.39 -5.58
C ALA A 78 -6.93 0.65 -4.89
N SER A 79 -5.61 0.45 -4.92
CA SER A 79 -4.64 1.44 -4.45
C SER A 79 -4.36 2.58 -5.46
N GLY A 80 -4.98 2.53 -6.65
CA GLY A 80 -4.78 3.49 -7.73
C GLY A 80 -3.58 3.21 -8.65
N ALA A 81 -2.70 2.30 -8.27
CA ALA A 81 -1.55 1.90 -9.09
C ALA A 81 -1.97 0.99 -10.25
N ARG A 82 -1.19 0.95 -11.32
CA ARG A 82 -1.36 -0.07 -12.37
C ARG A 82 -0.92 -1.44 -11.86
N TYR A 83 -1.70 -2.46 -12.18
CA TYR A 83 -1.33 -3.83 -11.83
C TYR A 83 -0.03 -4.25 -12.52
N ASN A 84 0.93 -4.69 -11.71
CA ASN A 84 2.18 -5.28 -12.18
C ASN A 84 2.21 -6.76 -11.77
N MET A 85 2.09 -7.66 -12.75
CA MET A 85 2.07 -9.10 -12.52
C MET A 85 3.39 -9.66 -11.95
N TYR A 86 4.49 -8.91 -12.07
CA TYR A 86 5.81 -9.31 -11.58
C TYR A 86 6.15 -8.76 -10.18
N ALA A 87 5.30 -7.88 -9.63
CA ALA A 87 5.46 -7.36 -8.28
C ALA A 87 4.96 -8.36 -7.23
N MET A 88 5.50 -8.28 -6.01
CA MET A 88 5.07 -9.09 -4.87
C MET A 88 3.84 -8.45 -4.21
N THR A 89 2.69 -8.58 -4.87
CA THR A 89 1.41 -7.97 -4.47
C THR A 89 0.27 -8.98 -4.45
N ALA A 90 -0.81 -8.61 -3.78
CA ALA A 90 -2.02 -9.39 -3.71
C ALA A 90 -3.27 -8.52 -3.51
N ALA A 91 -4.45 -9.11 -3.75
CA ALA A 91 -5.74 -8.57 -3.33
C ALA A 91 -6.26 -9.29 -2.09
N HIS A 92 -6.91 -8.51 -1.23
CA HIS A 92 -7.63 -9.00 -0.07
C HIS A 92 -8.92 -8.20 0.13
N PRO A 93 -10.06 -8.84 0.49
CA PRO A 93 -11.34 -8.13 0.55
C PRO A 93 -11.39 -7.08 1.66
N THR A 94 -10.78 -7.32 2.81
CA THR A 94 -11.03 -6.48 4.00
C THR A 94 -9.77 -5.90 4.65
N LEU A 95 -8.57 -6.42 4.40
CA LEU A 95 -7.34 -5.85 4.95
C LEU A 95 -7.11 -4.42 4.42
N PRO A 96 -6.60 -3.49 5.21
CA PRO A 96 -6.20 -2.17 4.73
C PRO A 96 -5.22 -2.28 3.55
N LEU A 97 -5.33 -1.37 2.58
CA LEU A 97 -4.34 -1.28 1.50
C LEU A 97 -2.96 -0.99 2.07
N SER A 98 -1.92 -1.42 1.37
CA SER A 98 -0.52 -1.35 1.78
C SER A 98 -0.12 -2.28 2.94
N THR A 99 -1.05 -3.02 3.54
CA THR A 99 -0.74 -4.06 4.53
C THR A 99 0.23 -5.08 3.92
N ARG A 100 1.25 -5.46 4.66
CA ARG A 100 2.16 -6.54 4.30
C ARG A 100 1.72 -7.83 4.99
N VAL A 101 1.59 -8.90 4.23
CA VAL A 101 1.20 -10.21 4.74
C VAL A 101 2.20 -11.26 4.32
N ARG A 102 2.56 -12.13 5.24
CA ARG A 102 3.23 -13.40 4.95
C ARG A 102 2.17 -14.37 4.45
N VAL A 103 2.41 -14.97 3.31
CA VAL A 103 1.58 -16.04 2.75
C VAL A 103 2.38 -17.33 2.74
N LYS A 104 1.87 -18.37 3.39
CA LYS A 104 2.48 -19.71 3.44
C LYS A 104 1.59 -20.68 2.69
N ASN A 105 2.13 -21.33 1.67
CA ASN A 105 1.47 -22.44 0.98
C ASN A 105 1.55 -23.70 1.86
N LEU A 106 0.40 -24.21 2.26
CA LEU A 106 0.31 -25.35 3.20
C LEU A 106 0.63 -26.70 2.53
N ASN A 107 0.62 -26.78 1.19
CA ASN A 107 0.98 -28.00 0.48
C ASN A 107 2.50 -28.25 0.42
N ASN A 108 3.32 -27.20 0.43
CA ASN A 108 4.75 -27.31 0.21
C ASN A 108 5.60 -26.52 1.20
N GLY A 109 4.99 -25.81 2.15
CA GLY A 109 5.65 -25.03 3.20
C GLY A 109 6.31 -23.72 2.75
N ARG A 110 6.34 -23.41 1.44
CA ARG A 110 6.94 -22.17 0.91
C ARG A 110 6.21 -20.94 1.45
N SER A 111 6.95 -19.90 1.74
CA SER A 111 6.42 -18.67 2.31
C SER A 111 7.03 -17.44 1.66
N ILE A 112 6.22 -16.41 1.45
CA ILE A 112 6.64 -15.11 0.90
C ILE A 112 5.90 -13.99 1.62
N VAL A 113 6.40 -12.77 1.48
CA VAL A 113 5.69 -11.56 1.90
C VAL A 113 5.19 -10.82 0.67
N VAL A 114 3.91 -10.43 0.68
CA VAL A 114 3.27 -9.62 -0.35
C VAL A 114 2.64 -8.38 0.25
N ARG A 115 2.42 -7.35 -0.57
CA ARG A 115 1.69 -6.14 -0.20
C ARG A 115 0.26 -6.22 -0.74
N ILE A 116 -0.72 -5.90 0.09
CA ILE A 116 -2.12 -5.76 -0.34
C ILE A 116 -2.28 -4.44 -1.10
N THR A 117 -2.58 -4.54 -2.40
CA THR A 117 -2.75 -3.38 -3.28
C THR A 117 -4.12 -3.33 -3.94
N ASP A 118 -4.91 -4.39 -3.78
CA ASP A 118 -6.19 -4.53 -4.47
C ASP A 118 -7.27 -5.15 -3.61
N ARG A 119 -8.52 -5.10 -4.09
CA ARG A 119 -9.71 -5.68 -3.47
C ARG A 119 -10.11 -6.98 -4.17
N GLY A 120 -10.64 -7.91 -3.40
CA GLY A 120 -10.97 -9.29 -3.79
C GLY A 120 -10.13 -10.29 -3.00
N PRO A 121 -10.34 -11.60 -3.20
CA PRO A 121 -11.32 -12.22 -4.10
C PRO A 121 -12.77 -12.01 -3.66
N PHE A 122 -13.68 -12.10 -4.64
CA PHE A 122 -15.12 -12.02 -4.42
C PHE A 122 -15.82 -13.36 -4.67
N LEU A 123 -15.06 -14.43 -4.79
CA LEU A 123 -15.54 -15.82 -4.91
C LEU A 123 -15.48 -16.50 -3.55
N ALA A 124 -16.46 -17.37 -3.29
CA ALA A 124 -16.53 -18.15 -2.06
C ALA A 124 -15.24 -18.98 -1.85
N ASN A 125 -14.88 -19.17 -0.59
CA ASN A 125 -13.73 -19.97 -0.13
C ASN A 125 -12.34 -19.45 -0.51
N ARG A 126 -12.22 -18.35 -1.25
CA ARG A 126 -10.92 -17.70 -1.49
C ARG A 126 -10.71 -16.53 -0.54
N ILE A 127 -9.50 -16.43 0.00
CA ILE A 127 -9.15 -15.36 0.95
C ILE A 127 -8.14 -14.36 0.39
N ILE A 128 -7.38 -14.75 -0.63
CA ILE A 128 -6.34 -13.90 -1.22
C ILE A 128 -6.13 -14.26 -2.69
N ASP A 129 -5.97 -13.25 -3.53
CA ASP A 129 -5.55 -13.41 -4.93
C ASP A 129 -4.16 -12.80 -5.12
N LEU A 130 -3.21 -13.63 -5.51
CA LEU A 130 -1.80 -13.27 -5.64
C LEU A 130 -1.48 -12.69 -7.03
N SER A 131 -0.43 -11.91 -7.14
CA SER A 131 0.18 -11.64 -8.44
C SER A 131 0.75 -12.92 -9.04
N PHE A 132 1.00 -12.92 -10.35
CA PHE A 132 1.63 -14.05 -11.03
C PHE A 132 3.00 -14.42 -10.41
N ALA A 133 3.87 -13.42 -10.17
CA ALA A 133 5.19 -13.67 -9.58
C ALA A 133 5.09 -14.24 -8.16
N ALA A 134 4.16 -13.74 -7.34
CA ALA A 134 3.92 -14.24 -5.99
C ALA A 134 3.45 -15.71 -6.00
N ALA A 135 2.47 -16.04 -6.85
CA ALA A 135 1.99 -17.40 -7.02
C ALA A 135 3.11 -18.37 -7.47
N ARG A 136 3.90 -17.95 -8.45
CA ARG A 136 5.06 -18.73 -8.94
C ARG A 136 6.08 -19.02 -7.83
N LYS A 137 6.45 -18.03 -7.02
CA LYS A 137 7.37 -18.21 -5.89
C LYS A 137 6.83 -19.20 -4.85
N LEU A 138 5.51 -19.16 -4.60
CA LEU A 138 4.85 -20.11 -3.69
C LEU A 138 4.63 -21.50 -4.31
N GLY A 139 4.88 -21.68 -5.62
CA GLY A 139 4.60 -22.92 -6.33
C GLY A 139 3.11 -23.18 -6.56
N ILE A 140 2.30 -22.13 -6.65
CA ILE A 140 0.86 -22.21 -6.91
C ILE A 140 0.62 -22.11 -8.42
N LYS A 141 0.06 -23.16 -9.03
CA LYS A 141 -0.28 -23.19 -10.46
C LYS A 141 -1.74 -22.77 -10.74
N GLY A 142 -2.66 -23.05 -9.85
CA GLY A 142 -4.08 -22.68 -9.91
C GLY A 142 -4.53 -22.11 -8.57
N THR A 143 -4.99 -22.96 -7.68
CA THR A 143 -5.34 -22.63 -6.30
C THR A 143 -4.55 -23.50 -5.32
N ALA A 144 -4.39 -23.02 -4.08
CA ALA A 144 -3.77 -23.79 -3.01
C ALA A 144 -4.29 -23.35 -1.63
N PRO A 145 -4.32 -24.25 -0.64
CA PRO A 145 -4.55 -23.89 0.73
C PRO A 145 -3.36 -23.07 1.25
N VAL A 146 -3.66 -21.95 1.89
CA VAL A 146 -2.65 -21.05 2.44
C VAL A 146 -3.00 -20.61 3.85
N GLU A 147 -1.98 -20.24 4.59
CA GLU A 147 -2.10 -19.42 5.79
C GLU A 147 -1.55 -18.03 5.48
N ILE A 148 -2.28 -17.00 5.90
CA ILE A 148 -1.83 -15.60 5.79
C ILE A 148 -1.73 -14.98 7.18
N GLU A 149 -0.71 -14.14 7.37
CA GLU A 149 -0.40 -13.47 8.63
C GLU A 149 0.19 -12.09 8.33
N VAL A 150 -0.26 -11.07 9.05
CA VAL A 150 0.28 -9.71 8.93
C VAL A 150 1.67 -9.63 9.56
N VAL A 151 2.60 -8.92 8.89
CA VAL A 151 4.00 -8.76 9.29
C VAL A 151 4.41 -7.29 9.32
#